data_b1a37900f8b0dfbbb9912d9000fe37b9
#
_entry.id   b1a37900f8b0dfbbb9912d9000fe37b9
#
_cell.length_a   1.000
_cell.length_b   1.000
_cell.length_c   1.000
_cell.angle_alpha   90.00
_cell.angle_beta   90.00
_cell.angle_gamma   90.00
#
_symmetry.space_group_name_H-M   'P 1'
#
loop_
_entity.id
_entity.type
_entity.pdbx_description
1 polymer ?
#
loop_
_entity_poly.entity_id
_entity_poly.type
_entity_poly.pdbx_seq_one_letter_code
_entity_poly.pdbx_strand_id
1 'polypeptide(L)'
;AGIPIHNPSPSEIWRTGPDGMLYRPGGNTKLQRCNLKHVYIVRYADDFKVFCRNYNAAKRLKIAVERWLLERLHLETSPEKSKITNLEESYSEFLGVKFKLIPKGQKWAIKSHMTDKAIKNQQKALKSLMVQACHDYGNPSVQHIFVNRYNQAVVGIHEYYSMATMVNEDMHRMFISIDKTMKCRCAGKNSLVREKPTKIKGGTDAYIFRKYGKSKQVRYINGFIIAPIAYCKHKSPMCHRPSINQYTPEGRRKIHDMLCKEGYADVLFELGNRMSPLQSVEYCDNRLARFVASKGKCEITGKLLSVNEVH
;
A
#
# COMPACT_ATOMS: atom_id res chain seq x y z
N ALA A 1 4.25 28.72 25.34
CA ALA A 1 2.83 28.92 25.06
C ALA A 1 2.31 27.64 24.43
N GLY A 2 1.56 26.83 25.20
CA GLY A 2 0.99 25.60 24.73
C GLY A 2 0.06 25.88 23.53
N ILE A 3 0.15 25.07 22.49
CA ILE A 3 -0.84 25.06 21.43
C ILE A 3 -2.13 24.54 22.08
N PRO A 4 -3.18 25.34 22.24
CA PRO A 4 -4.42 24.84 22.79
C PRO A 4 -4.98 23.80 21.83
N ILE A 5 -4.98 22.55 22.23
CA ILE A 5 -5.76 21.51 21.57
C ILE A 5 -7.20 21.78 21.99
N HIS A 6 -7.88 22.63 21.21
CA HIS A 6 -9.31 22.78 21.36
C HIS A 6 -9.95 21.53 20.76
N ASN A 7 -10.40 20.62 21.61
CA ASN A 7 -11.32 19.56 21.24
C ASN A 7 -12.73 20.20 21.19
N PRO A 8 -13.26 20.53 20.01
CA PRO A 8 -14.60 21.09 19.93
C PRO A 8 -15.61 20.05 20.43
N SER A 9 -16.62 20.51 21.19
CA SER A 9 -17.70 19.63 21.62
C SER A 9 -18.40 18.99 20.40
N PRO A 10 -18.97 17.79 20.53
CA PRO A 10 -19.70 17.15 19.43
C PRO A 10 -20.76 18.05 18.80
N SER A 11 -21.45 18.89 19.59
CA SER A 11 -22.46 19.86 19.12
C SER A 11 -21.89 21.01 18.27
N GLU A 12 -20.58 21.34 18.40
CA GLU A 12 -19.92 22.37 17.59
C GLU A 12 -19.46 21.82 16.25
N ILE A 13 -19.34 20.52 16.10
CA ILE A 13 -18.78 19.88 14.92
C ILE A 13 -19.87 19.43 13.94
N TRP A 14 -21.03 19.03 14.44
CA TRP A 14 -22.05 18.38 13.65
C TRP A 14 -23.40 19.11 13.73
N ARG A 15 -24.06 19.31 12.60
CA ARG A 15 -25.44 19.79 12.52
C ARG A 15 -26.29 18.74 11.85
N THR A 16 -27.53 18.63 12.31
CA THR A 16 -28.53 17.76 11.68
C THR A 16 -29.11 18.47 10.46
N GLY A 17 -29.06 17.83 9.30
CA GLY A 17 -29.68 18.31 8.07
C GLY A 17 -31.20 18.12 8.07
N PRO A 18 -31.91 18.69 7.07
CA PRO A 18 -33.33 18.50 6.90
C PRO A 18 -33.74 17.04 6.67
N ASP A 19 -32.76 16.22 6.25
CA ASP A 19 -32.84 14.77 6.03
C ASP A 19 -32.56 13.94 7.29
N GLY A 20 -32.39 14.58 8.44
CA GLY A 20 -32.02 13.91 9.71
C GLY A 20 -30.56 13.47 9.79
N MET A 21 -29.77 13.68 8.75
CA MET A 21 -28.37 13.30 8.71
C MET A 21 -27.47 14.35 9.38
N LEU A 22 -26.50 13.88 10.18
CA LEU A 22 -25.48 14.73 10.76
C LEU A 22 -24.46 15.14 9.67
N TYR A 23 -24.34 16.43 9.42
CA TYR A 23 -23.35 16.99 8.53
C TYR A 23 -22.47 18.05 9.22
N ARG A 24 -21.26 18.17 8.74
CA ARG A 24 -20.32 19.17 9.21
C ARG A 24 -20.43 20.42 8.33
N PRO A 25 -21.13 21.49 8.76
CA PRO A 25 -21.28 22.67 7.93
C PRO A 25 -19.93 23.32 7.71
N GLY A 26 -19.54 23.50 6.45
CA GLY A 26 -18.37 24.27 6.04
C GLY A 26 -17.09 23.88 6.75
N GLY A 27 -16.73 22.59 6.74
CA GLY A 27 -15.60 22.05 7.51
C GLY A 27 -14.28 22.82 7.40
N ASN A 28 -14.11 23.62 6.35
CA ASN A 28 -12.96 24.52 6.18
C ASN A 28 -13.19 25.94 6.71
N THR A 29 -14.44 26.41 6.86
CA THR A 29 -14.72 27.80 7.22
C THR A 29 -14.45 28.14 8.67
N LYS A 30 -14.71 27.22 9.61
CA LYS A 30 -14.36 27.42 11.04
C LYS A 30 -12.84 27.39 11.25
N LEU A 31 -12.14 26.47 10.56
CA LEU A 31 -10.67 26.41 10.60
C LEU A 31 -10.01 27.62 9.91
N GLN A 32 -10.67 28.23 8.92
CA GLN A 32 -10.17 29.46 8.31
C GLN A 32 -10.33 30.69 9.22
N ARG A 33 -11.30 30.70 10.12
CA ARG A 33 -11.55 31.78 11.08
C ARG A 33 -10.78 31.66 12.39
N CYS A 34 -10.17 30.52 12.66
CA CYS A 34 -9.29 30.39 13.83
C CYS A 34 -7.83 30.58 13.42
N ASN A 35 -7.01 31.10 14.36
CA ASN A 35 -5.56 31.28 14.15
C ASN A 35 -4.79 29.95 14.04
N LEU A 36 -5.48 28.81 14.06
CA LEU A 36 -4.89 27.48 13.89
C LEU A 36 -4.54 27.30 12.41
N LYS A 37 -3.29 27.04 12.15
CA LYS A 37 -2.78 26.77 10.79
C LYS A 37 -3.11 25.33 10.41
N HIS A 38 -3.54 25.14 9.15
CA HIS A 38 -3.77 23.81 8.60
C HIS A 38 -2.46 23.02 8.52
N VAL A 39 -2.40 21.92 9.26
CA VAL A 39 -1.28 21.00 9.32
C VAL A 39 -1.83 19.59 9.18
N TYR A 40 -1.19 18.77 8.36
CA TYR A 40 -1.55 17.37 8.19
C TYR A 40 -0.38 16.51 8.63
N ILE A 41 -0.65 15.54 9.49
CA ILE A 41 0.35 14.59 9.99
C ILE A 41 0.00 13.21 9.45
N VAL A 42 1.00 12.53 8.90
CA VAL A 42 0.94 11.12 8.52
C VAL A 42 2.03 10.40 9.28
N ARG A 43 1.67 9.36 10.01
CA ARG A 43 2.59 8.57 10.84
C ARG A 43 2.50 7.09 10.48
N TYR A 44 3.63 6.44 10.49
CA TYR A 44 3.77 5.00 10.42
C TYR A 44 4.87 4.57 11.40
N ALA A 45 4.50 3.89 12.47
CA ALA A 45 5.37 3.54 13.60
C ALA A 45 6.08 4.78 14.17
N ASP A 46 7.40 4.83 14.09
CA ASP A 46 8.28 5.93 14.48
C ASP A 46 8.49 6.99 13.38
N ASP A 47 8.29 6.62 12.12
CA ASP A 47 8.37 7.55 11.00
C ASP A 47 7.10 8.40 10.89
N PHE A 48 7.25 9.72 10.74
CA PHE A 48 6.14 10.64 10.48
C PHE A 48 6.49 11.74 9.51
N LYS A 49 5.47 12.26 8.82
CA LYS A 49 5.56 13.42 7.93
C LYS A 49 4.53 14.45 8.35
N VAL A 50 4.95 15.72 8.36
CA VAL A 50 4.09 16.85 8.67
C VAL A 50 4.04 17.78 7.47
N PHE A 51 2.84 18.01 6.93
CA PHE A 51 2.64 18.87 5.78
C PHE A 51 2.15 20.24 6.22
N CYS A 52 2.85 21.28 5.79
CA CYS A 52 2.57 22.69 6.07
C CYS A 52 2.43 23.48 4.78
N ARG A 53 1.73 24.62 4.83
CA ARG A 53 1.51 25.48 3.66
C ARG A 53 2.76 26.29 3.24
N ASN A 54 3.61 26.64 4.20
CA ASN A 54 4.77 27.49 3.93
C ASN A 54 5.95 27.14 4.85
N TYR A 55 7.14 27.58 4.46
CA TYR A 55 8.40 27.31 5.15
C TYR A 55 8.40 27.81 6.63
N ASN A 56 7.88 29.03 6.88
CA ASN A 56 7.86 29.58 8.23
C ASN A 56 6.98 28.76 9.19
N ALA A 57 5.86 28.22 8.68
CA ALA A 57 5.02 27.31 9.47
C ALA A 57 5.75 25.99 9.73
N ALA A 58 6.43 25.43 8.73
CA ALA A 58 7.19 24.20 8.86
C ALA A 58 8.34 24.34 9.88
N LYS A 59 9.08 25.48 9.84
CA LYS A 59 10.16 25.77 10.79
C LYS A 59 9.67 25.84 12.23
N ARG A 60 8.59 26.61 12.47
CA ARG A 60 8.00 26.72 13.82
C ARG A 60 7.49 25.37 14.33
N LEU A 61 6.85 24.60 13.43
CA LEU A 61 6.29 23.32 13.80
C LEU A 61 7.39 22.28 14.09
N LYS A 62 8.47 22.29 13.32
CA LYS A 62 9.63 21.43 13.58
C LYS A 62 10.15 21.65 15.00
N ILE A 63 10.42 22.90 15.37
CA ILE A 63 10.87 23.26 16.73
C ILE A 63 9.86 22.81 17.81
N ALA A 64 8.57 23.05 17.56
CA ALA A 64 7.53 22.70 18.53
C ALA A 64 7.41 21.17 18.71
N VAL A 65 7.51 20.38 17.62
CA VAL A 65 7.44 18.92 17.67
C VAL A 65 8.70 18.33 18.33
N GLU A 66 9.89 18.81 17.97
CA GLU A 66 11.15 18.36 18.58
C GLU A 66 11.15 18.63 20.09
N ARG A 67 10.73 19.83 20.50
CA ARG A 67 10.59 20.19 21.89
C ARG A 67 9.56 19.33 22.63
N TRP A 68 8.40 19.09 22.03
CA TRP A 68 7.35 18.25 22.62
C TRP A 68 7.81 16.80 22.80
N LEU A 69 8.51 16.23 21.80
CA LEU A 69 9.06 14.88 21.88
C LEU A 69 10.09 14.77 23.02
N LEU A 70 10.96 15.77 23.15
CA LEU A 70 11.95 15.79 24.20
C LEU A 70 11.33 15.96 25.59
N GLU A 71 10.45 16.97 25.79
CA GLU A 71 9.87 17.31 27.09
C GLU A 71 8.84 16.31 27.60
N ARG A 72 8.08 15.66 26.69
CA ARG A 72 6.98 14.76 27.05
C ARG A 72 7.31 13.29 26.97
N LEU A 73 8.13 12.90 26.01
CA LEU A 73 8.45 11.50 25.73
C LEU A 73 9.92 11.17 25.95
N HIS A 74 10.76 12.16 26.27
CA HIS A 74 12.23 12.01 26.38
C HIS A 74 12.85 11.37 25.15
N LEU A 75 12.30 11.71 23.95
CA LEU A 75 12.77 11.20 22.66
C LEU A 75 13.47 12.31 21.89
N GLU A 76 14.67 12.00 21.39
CA GLU A 76 15.42 12.86 20.50
C GLU A 76 15.15 12.50 19.03
N THR A 77 15.02 13.53 18.20
CA THR A 77 14.91 13.33 16.75
C THR A 77 16.30 13.25 16.12
N SER A 78 16.47 12.38 15.11
CA SER A 78 17.72 12.35 14.35
C SER A 78 17.86 13.60 13.49
N PRO A 79 18.88 14.46 13.72
CA PRO A 79 19.05 15.71 12.96
C PRO A 79 19.27 15.46 11.46
N GLU A 80 19.94 14.36 11.10
CA GLU A 80 20.21 13.98 9.70
C GLU A 80 18.95 13.60 8.93
N LYS A 81 17.97 12.99 9.61
CA LYS A 81 16.72 12.53 9.01
C LYS A 81 15.60 13.58 9.11
N SER A 82 15.64 14.45 10.12
CA SER A 82 14.60 15.45 10.40
C SER A 82 14.86 16.74 9.64
N LYS A 83 14.40 16.82 8.39
CA LYS A 83 14.60 17.97 7.50
C LYS A 83 13.28 18.55 6.99
N ILE A 84 13.29 19.86 6.72
CA ILE A 84 12.23 20.55 6.01
C ILE A 84 12.53 20.44 4.51
N THR A 85 11.54 20.00 3.72
CA THR A 85 11.67 19.82 2.26
C THR A 85 10.62 20.64 1.55
N ASN A 86 11.02 21.47 0.58
CA ASN A 86 10.10 22.10 -0.36
C ASN A 86 9.69 21.07 -1.41
N LEU A 87 8.42 20.69 -1.43
CA LEU A 87 7.89 19.67 -2.33
C LEU A 87 7.77 20.15 -3.79
N GLU A 88 7.82 21.43 -4.05
CA GLU A 88 7.83 21.99 -5.42
C GLU A 88 9.22 21.82 -6.07
N GLU A 89 10.28 21.84 -5.29
CA GLU A 89 11.66 21.78 -5.76
C GLU A 89 12.26 20.37 -5.64
N SER A 90 11.98 19.70 -4.51
CA SER A 90 12.69 18.49 -4.12
C SER A 90 11.75 17.34 -3.76
N TYR A 91 12.22 16.11 -3.99
CA TYR A 91 11.49 14.93 -3.53
C TYR A 91 11.59 14.75 -2.01
N SER A 92 10.49 14.43 -1.38
CA SER A 92 10.44 13.89 -0.03
C SER A 92 10.22 12.38 -0.08
N GLU A 93 10.92 11.63 0.76
CA GLU A 93 10.84 10.17 0.81
C GLU A 93 10.06 9.72 2.05
N PHE A 94 9.17 8.74 1.87
CA PHE A 94 8.43 8.10 2.95
C PHE A 94 8.06 6.67 2.58
N LEU A 95 8.39 5.71 3.42
CA LEU A 95 8.08 4.29 3.24
C LEU A 95 8.47 3.72 1.86
N GLY A 96 9.66 4.04 1.40
CA GLY A 96 10.16 3.53 0.11
C GLY A 96 9.58 4.21 -1.13
N VAL A 97 8.73 5.23 -0.95
CA VAL A 97 8.17 6.07 -2.01
C VAL A 97 8.72 7.48 -1.89
N LYS A 98 9.14 8.08 -3.00
CA LYS A 98 9.50 9.50 -3.11
C LYS A 98 8.43 10.25 -3.88
N PHE A 99 8.10 11.45 -3.41
CA PHE A 99 7.05 12.28 -4.02
C PHE A 99 7.40 13.75 -4.01
N LYS A 100 6.90 14.45 -5.02
CA LYS A 100 6.97 15.91 -5.13
C LYS A 100 5.72 16.47 -5.81
N LEU A 101 5.53 17.79 -5.74
CA LEU A 101 4.50 18.50 -6.47
C LEU A 101 5.01 18.92 -7.84
N ILE A 102 4.15 18.79 -8.84
CA ILE A 102 4.40 19.28 -10.20
C ILE A 102 3.21 20.15 -10.64
N PRO A 103 3.43 21.23 -11.38
CA PRO A 103 2.34 22.01 -11.95
C PRO A 103 1.62 21.20 -13.04
N LYS A 104 0.29 21.23 -13.02
CA LYS A 104 -0.57 20.62 -14.03
C LYS A 104 -1.68 21.61 -14.41
N GLY A 105 -1.41 22.45 -15.40
CA GLY A 105 -2.25 23.62 -15.72
C GLY A 105 -2.33 24.57 -14.52
N GLN A 106 -3.53 24.91 -14.07
CA GLN A 106 -3.75 25.79 -12.91
C GLN A 106 -3.74 25.06 -11.56
N LYS A 107 -3.45 23.76 -11.53
CA LYS A 107 -3.47 22.92 -10.31
C LYS A 107 -2.12 22.27 -10.09
N TRP A 108 -1.88 21.86 -8.85
CA TRP A 108 -0.75 21.03 -8.49
C TRP A 108 -1.15 19.55 -8.51
N ALA A 109 -0.25 18.70 -9.00
CA ALA A 109 -0.40 17.25 -8.99
C ALA A 109 0.77 16.60 -8.23
N ILE A 110 0.50 15.48 -7.61
CA ILE A 110 1.55 14.68 -6.95
C ILE A 110 2.20 13.79 -7.99
N LYS A 111 3.53 13.92 -8.13
CA LYS A 111 4.36 12.97 -8.86
C LYS A 111 5.10 12.09 -7.85
N SER A 112 4.89 10.78 -7.91
CA SER A 112 5.51 9.85 -6.98
C SER A 112 6.15 8.67 -7.69
N HIS A 113 7.29 8.23 -7.17
CA HIS A 113 8.12 7.13 -7.65
C HIS A 113 8.53 6.23 -6.49
N MET A 114 9.02 5.04 -6.79
CA MET A 114 9.83 4.28 -5.85
C MET A 114 11.12 5.04 -5.53
N THR A 115 11.64 4.90 -4.30
CA THR A 115 12.98 5.44 -4.00
C THR A 115 14.06 4.67 -4.77
N ASP A 116 15.15 5.34 -5.12
CA ASP A 116 16.24 4.70 -5.87
C ASP A 116 16.89 3.56 -5.08
N LYS A 117 16.93 3.68 -3.75
CA LYS A 117 17.36 2.61 -2.84
C LYS A 117 16.44 1.40 -2.92
N ALA A 118 15.12 1.61 -2.91
CA ALA A 118 14.12 0.54 -3.03
C ALA A 118 14.27 -0.18 -4.39
N ILE A 119 14.38 0.57 -5.49
CA ILE A 119 14.59 0.01 -6.83
C ILE A 119 15.84 -0.89 -6.84
N LYS A 120 16.99 -0.39 -6.36
CA LYS A 120 18.26 -1.14 -6.34
C LYS A 120 18.13 -2.42 -5.49
N ASN A 121 17.52 -2.33 -4.32
CA ASN A 121 17.34 -3.49 -3.43
C ASN A 121 16.45 -4.56 -4.07
N GLN A 122 15.31 -4.16 -4.63
CA GLN A 122 14.39 -5.08 -5.31
C GLN A 122 15.02 -5.70 -6.56
N GLN A 123 15.76 -4.92 -7.35
CA GLN A 123 16.51 -5.45 -8.49
C GLN A 123 17.53 -6.51 -8.06
N LYS A 124 18.29 -6.25 -7.00
CA LYS A 124 19.28 -7.20 -6.49
C LYS A 124 18.62 -8.50 -6.04
N ALA A 125 17.52 -8.41 -5.28
CA ALA A 125 16.78 -9.57 -4.79
C ALA A 125 16.21 -10.40 -5.95
N LEU A 126 15.51 -9.77 -6.90
CA LEU A 126 14.91 -10.44 -8.04
C LEU A 126 15.95 -11.10 -8.96
N LYS A 127 17.10 -10.43 -9.19
CA LYS A 127 18.20 -11.01 -9.95
C LYS A 127 18.79 -12.24 -9.27
N SER A 128 19.00 -12.20 -7.95
CA SER A 128 19.50 -13.33 -7.19
C SER A 128 18.58 -14.56 -7.34
N LEU A 129 17.27 -14.37 -7.17
CA LEU A 129 16.29 -15.44 -7.35
C LEU A 129 16.29 -16.02 -8.77
N MET A 130 16.44 -15.15 -9.77
CA MET A 130 16.51 -15.58 -11.17
C MET A 130 17.80 -16.34 -11.49
N VAL A 131 18.93 -15.89 -10.96
CA VAL A 131 20.21 -16.62 -11.12
C VAL A 131 20.11 -18.02 -10.52
N GLN A 132 19.51 -18.17 -9.35
CA GLN A 132 19.29 -19.46 -8.72
C GLN A 132 18.33 -20.33 -9.54
N ALA A 133 17.22 -19.79 -10.03
CA ALA A 133 16.28 -20.50 -10.89
C ALA A 133 16.93 -21.00 -12.20
N CYS A 134 17.87 -20.24 -12.76
CA CYS A 134 18.60 -20.67 -13.97
C CYS A 134 19.74 -21.64 -13.67
N HIS A 135 20.36 -21.56 -12.49
CA HIS A 135 21.42 -22.50 -12.07
C HIS A 135 20.86 -23.92 -11.91
N ASP A 136 19.70 -24.04 -11.27
CA ASP A 136 19.07 -25.32 -10.96
C ASP A 136 18.21 -25.88 -12.10
N TYR A 137 18.54 -25.55 -13.35
CA TYR A 137 17.79 -25.96 -14.53
C TYR A 137 17.61 -27.49 -14.66
N GLY A 138 18.60 -28.26 -14.24
CA GLY A 138 18.55 -29.73 -14.24
C GLY A 138 17.64 -30.35 -13.18
N ASN A 139 17.17 -29.57 -12.20
CA ASN A 139 16.28 -30.02 -11.13
C ASN A 139 14.98 -29.20 -11.13
N PRO A 140 13.93 -29.63 -11.84
CA PRO A 140 12.67 -28.86 -11.97
C PRO A 140 12.00 -28.53 -10.63
N SER A 141 12.12 -29.40 -9.64
CA SER A 141 11.50 -29.18 -8.31
C SER A 141 12.16 -28.04 -7.56
N VAL A 142 13.50 -27.97 -7.57
CA VAL A 142 14.27 -26.87 -6.94
C VAL A 142 14.07 -25.59 -7.74
N GLN A 143 14.11 -25.66 -9.06
CA GLN A 143 13.85 -24.52 -9.94
C GLN A 143 12.49 -23.91 -9.67
N HIS A 144 11.45 -24.72 -9.51
CA HIS A 144 10.09 -24.26 -9.21
C HIS A 144 10.02 -23.44 -7.91
N ILE A 145 10.77 -23.80 -6.89
CA ILE A 145 10.83 -23.04 -5.63
C ILE A 145 11.33 -21.62 -5.88
N PHE A 146 12.42 -21.45 -6.64
CA PHE A 146 12.98 -20.12 -6.93
C PHE A 146 12.10 -19.31 -7.87
N VAL A 147 11.47 -19.93 -8.87
CA VAL A 147 10.48 -19.27 -9.75
C VAL A 147 9.28 -18.79 -8.92
N ASN A 148 8.78 -19.60 -7.99
CA ASN A 148 7.68 -19.20 -7.11
C ASN A 148 8.07 -18.04 -6.19
N ARG A 149 9.25 -18.07 -5.59
CA ARG A 149 9.76 -16.96 -4.76
C ARG A 149 9.90 -15.67 -5.58
N TYR A 150 10.39 -15.78 -6.81
CA TYR A 150 10.46 -14.64 -7.73
C TYR A 150 9.05 -14.09 -8.02
N ASN A 151 8.10 -14.95 -8.36
CA ASN A 151 6.72 -14.56 -8.66
C ASN A 151 6.05 -13.89 -7.45
N GLN A 152 6.22 -14.44 -6.25
CA GLN A 152 5.70 -13.86 -5.00
C GLN A 152 6.31 -12.47 -4.74
N ALA A 153 7.63 -12.32 -4.94
CA ALA A 153 8.29 -11.04 -4.81
C ALA A 153 7.77 -10.01 -5.81
N VAL A 154 7.58 -10.39 -7.08
CA VAL A 154 6.99 -9.50 -8.10
C VAL A 154 5.57 -9.09 -7.73
N VAL A 155 4.74 -10.02 -7.27
CA VAL A 155 3.38 -9.71 -6.82
C VAL A 155 3.41 -8.73 -5.65
N GLY A 156 4.25 -8.98 -4.65
CA GLY A 156 4.40 -8.09 -3.49
C GLY A 156 4.87 -6.68 -3.88
N ILE A 157 5.85 -6.57 -4.79
CA ILE A 157 6.31 -5.28 -5.31
C ILE A 157 5.17 -4.54 -6.03
N HIS A 158 4.39 -5.23 -6.87
CA HIS A 158 3.26 -4.64 -7.58
C HIS A 158 2.16 -4.16 -6.64
N GLU A 159 1.79 -4.95 -5.63
CA GLU A 159 0.75 -4.56 -4.67
C GLU A 159 1.22 -3.37 -3.83
N TYR A 160 2.44 -3.38 -3.33
CA TYR A 160 2.97 -2.32 -2.47
C TYR A 160 3.15 -0.99 -3.20
N TYR A 161 3.78 -1.00 -4.39
CA TYR A 161 4.14 0.22 -5.11
C TYR A 161 3.10 0.68 -6.14
N SER A 162 2.02 -0.05 -6.34
CA SER A 162 0.95 0.32 -7.31
C SER A 162 0.34 1.70 -7.03
N MET A 163 0.45 2.22 -5.82
CA MET A 163 -0.02 3.55 -5.44
C MET A 163 0.86 4.69 -6.01
N ALA A 164 2.11 4.42 -6.38
CA ALA A 164 2.98 5.45 -6.95
C ALA A 164 2.53 5.84 -8.36
N THR A 165 2.40 7.15 -8.62
CA THR A 165 1.83 7.65 -9.88
C THR A 165 2.65 7.27 -11.10
N MET A 166 3.98 7.13 -10.93
CA MET A 166 4.93 6.79 -12.01
C MET A 166 5.46 5.35 -11.88
N VAL A 167 4.71 4.47 -11.22
CA VAL A 167 5.11 3.08 -10.99
C VAL A 167 5.51 2.33 -12.27
N ASN A 168 4.87 2.65 -13.39
CA ASN A 168 5.18 2.02 -14.68
C ASN A 168 6.62 2.31 -15.14
N GLU A 169 7.09 3.55 -14.96
CA GLU A 169 8.46 3.93 -15.29
C GLU A 169 9.48 3.20 -14.40
N ASP A 170 9.20 3.14 -13.11
CA ASP A 170 10.08 2.49 -12.15
C ASP A 170 10.19 0.98 -12.41
N MET A 171 9.05 0.32 -12.67
CA MET A 171 9.01 -1.09 -13.01
C MET A 171 9.69 -1.39 -14.34
N HIS A 172 9.57 -0.49 -15.32
CA HIS A 172 10.27 -0.64 -16.60
C HIS A 172 11.79 -0.52 -16.44
N ARG A 173 12.28 0.41 -15.62
CA ARG A 173 13.71 0.53 -15.27
C ARG A 173 14.22 -0.76 -14.62
N MET A 174 13.45 -1.34 -13.71
CA MET A 174 13.78 -2.62 -13.08
C MET A 174 13.82 -3.76 -14.10
N PHE A 175 12.81 -3.82 -14.98
CA PHE A 175 12.69 -4.83 -16.01
C PHE A 175 13.90 -4.92 -16.94
N ILE A 176 14.38 -3.79 -17.47
CA ILE A 176 15.55 -3.76 -18.37
C ILE A 176 16.73 -4.51 -17.75
N SER A 177 17.01 -4.25 -16.49
CA SER A 177 18.14 -4.83 -15.77
C SER A 177 17.94 -6.32 -15.46
N ILE A 178 16.71 -6.73 -15.12
CA ILE A 178 16.36 -8.13 -14.81
C ILE A 178 16.31 -8.96 -16.09
N ASP A 179 15.68 -8.45 -17.15
CA ASP A 179 15.58 -9.12 -18.45
C ASP A 179 16.97 -9.43 -19.05
N LYS A 180 17.91 -8.48 -18.94
CA LYS A 180 19.31 -8.71 -19.33
C LYS A 180 19.90 -9.89 -18.55
N THR A 181 19.73 -9.92 -17.23
CA THR A 181 20.22 -11.03 -16.39
C THR A 181 19.58 -12.36 -16.78
N MET A 182 18.26 -12.38 -16.99
CA MET A 182 17.52 -13.58 -17.42
C MET A 182 18.05 -14.09 -18.75
N LYS A 183 18.20 -13.25 -19.75
CA LYS A 183 18.72 -13.62 -21.07
C LYS A 183 20.15 -14.17 -20.98
N CYS A 184 21.04 -13.51 -20.24
CA CYS A 184 22.42 -13.94 -20.11
C CYS A 184 22.53 -15.29 -19.38
N ARG A 185 21.75 -15.53 -18.32
CA ARG A 185 21.85 -16.73 -17.49
C ARG A 185 21.12 -17.94 -18.08
N CYS A 186 20.04 -17.70 -18.83
CA CYS A 186 19.28 -18.76 -19.48
C CYS A 186 19.68 -18.96 -20.97
N ALA A 187 20.67 -18.21 -21.47
CA ALA A 187 21.18 -18.37 -22.84
C ALA A 187 21.75 -19.79 -23.04
N GLY A 188 21.50 -20.39 -24.18
CA GLY A 188 22.03 -21.71 -24.57
C GLY A 188 21.30 -22.93 -24.00
N LYS A 189 20.33 -22.75 -23.09
CA LYS A 189 19.56 -23.86 -22.50
C LYS A 189 18.12 -23.98 -23.03
N ASN A 190 17.72 -23.20 -24.01
CA ASN A 190 16.32 -23.06 -24.53
C ASN A 190 15.25 -22.98 -23.44
N SER A 191 15.65 -22.48 -22.27
CA SER A 191 14.87 -22.59 -21.05
C SER A 191 13.88 -21.45 -20.88
N LEU A 192 14.18 -20.28 -21.46
CA LEU A 192 13.34 -19.08 -21.32
C LEU A 192 12.55 -18.88 -22.64
N VAL A 193 11.27 -19.26 -22.63
CA VAL A 193 10.41 -19.16 -23.80
C VAL A 193 9.28 -18.15 -23.61
N ARG A 194 8.77 -17.62 -24.73
CA ARG A 194 7.59 -16.73 -24.76
C ARG A 194 6.30 -17.49 -24.98
N GLU A 195 6.39 -18.63 -25.62
CA GLU A 195 5.24 -19.45 -25.97
C GLU A 195 4.62 -20.07 -24.73
N LYS A 196 3.30 -19.97 -24.67
CA LYS A 196 2.53 -20.55 -23.58
C LYS A 196 2.61 -22.08 -23.66
N PRO A 197 2.95 -22.77 -22.56
CA PRO A 197 2.91 -24.22 -22.54
C PRO A 197 1.47 -24.72 -22.76
N THR A 198 1.33 -25.90 -23.35
CA THR A 198 0.03 -26.52 -23.62
C THR A 198 -0.84 -26.67 -22.35
N LYS A 199 -0.19 -26.96 -21.23
CA LYS A 199 -0.82 -27.08 -19.91
C LYS A 199 -0.14 -26.19 -18.91
N ILE A 200 -0.87 -25.28 -18.27
CA ILE A 200 -0.38 -24.51 -17.14
C ILE A 200 -0.50 -25.36 -15.89
N LYS A 201 0.58 -25.43 -15.12
CA LYS A 201 0.60 -26.13 -13.85
C LYS A 201 -0.38 -25.46 -12.87
N GLY A 202 -1.00 -26.22 -11.98
CA GLY A 202 -1.97 -25.73 -11.01
C GLY A 202 -1.35 -24.83 -9.93
N GLY A 203 -2.15 -24.42 -8.96
CA GLY A 203 -1.69 -23.67 -7.80
C GLY A 203 -1.20 -22.26 -8.13
N THR A 204 0.04 -21.94 -7.75
CA THR A 204 0.66 -20.62 -7.91
C THR A 204 0.73 -20.20 -9.37
N ASP A 205 1.08 -21.12 -10.27
CA ASP A 205 1.19 -20.81 -11.70
C ASP A 205 -0.15 -20.39 -12.32
N ALA A 206 -1.24 -21.06 -11.93
CA ALA A 206 -2.59 -20.69 -12.35
C ALA A 206 -2.99 -19.30 -11.85
N TYR A 207 -2.62 -18.94 -10.61
CA TYR A 207 -2.83 -17.60 -10.06
C TYR A 207 -2.06 -16.55 -10.86
N ILE A 208 -0.77 -16.76 -11.10
CA ILE A 208 0.08 -15.84 -11.86
C ILE A 208 -0.43 -15.69 -13.30
N PHE A 209 -0.85 -16.80 -13.94
CA PHE A 209 -1.43 -16.74 -15.27
C PHE A 209 -2.73 -15.93 -15.31
N ARG A 210 -3.63 -16.12 -14.35
CA ARG A 210 -4.88 -15.34 -14.26
C ARG A 210 -4.59 -13.84 -14.10
N LYS A 211 -3.56 -13.47 -13.32
CA LYS A 211 -3.19 -12.07 -13.06
C LYS A 211 -2.44 -11.42 -14.21
N TYR A 212 -1.53 -12.14 -14.85
CA TYR A 212 -0.56 -11.59 -15.81
C TYR A 212 -0.62 -12.19 -17.22
N GLY A 213 -1.39 -13.23 -17.46
CA GLY A 213 -1.40 -14.00 -18.72
C GLY A 213 -1.74 -13.19 -19.98
N LYS A 214 -2.39 -12.02 -19.82
CA LYS A 214 -2.65 -11.09 -20.94
C LYS A 214 -1.43 -10.26 -21.34
N SER A 215 -0.34 -10.28 -20.56
CA SER A 215 0.87 -9.51 -20.84
C SER A 215 1.77 -10.23 -21.85
N LYS A 216 2.19 -9.52 -22.88
CA LYS A 216 3.20 -10.01 -23.84
C LYS A 216 4.60 -10.19 -23.23
N GLN A 217 4.80 -9.74 -21.98
CA GLN A 217 6.08 -9.82 -21.27
C GLN A 217 6.20 -11.08 -20.41
N VAL A 218 5.15 -11.88 -20.29
CA VAL A 218 5.20 -13.18 -19.60
C VAL A 218 6.24 -14.07 -20.29
N ARG A 219 7.00 -14.81 -19.49
CA ARG A 219 7.99 -15.79 -19.91
C ARG A 219 7.73 -17.10 -19.18
N TYR A 220 8.29 -18.16 -19.72
CA TYR A 220 8.21 -19.50 -19.14
C TYR A 220 9.59 -20.12 -19.10
N ILE A 221 9.87 -20.85 -18.04
CA ILE A 221 11.09 -21.63 -17.85
C ILE A 221 10.69 -23.05 -17.41
N ASN A 222 11.06 -24.08 -18.19
CA ASN A 222 10.62 -25.46 -17.96
C ASN A 222 9.10 -25.61 -17.72
N GLY A 223 8.29 -24.81 -18.42
CA GLY A 223 6.84 -24.80 -18.28
C GLY A 223 6.30 -24.04 -17.05
N PHE A 224 7.17 -23.51 -16.17
CA PHE A 224 6.77 -22.63 -15.09
C PHE A 224 6.66 -21.18 -15.56
N ILE A 225 5.60 -20.51 -15.14
CA ILE A 225 5.34 -19.12 -15.52
C ILE A 225 6.21 -18.14 -14.71
N ILE A 226 6.75 -17.13 -15.36
CA ILE A 226 7.50 -16.03 -14.77
C ILE A 226 6.68 -14.75 -14.85
N ALA A 227 6.37 -14.16 -13.70
CA ALA A 227 5.61 -12.92 -13.63
C ALA A 227 6.40 -11.74 -14.22
N PRO A 228 5.76 -10.91 -15.09
CA PRO A 228 6.41 -9.79 -15.73
C PRO A 228 6.50 -8.59 -14.79
N ILE A 229 7.69 -8.21 -14.33
CA ILE A 229 7.89 -7.08 -13.41
C ILE A 229 7.41 -5.75 -14.00
N ALA A 230 7.56 -5.52 -15.31
CA ALA A 230 7.13 -4.26 -15.92
C ALA A 230 5.60 -4.13 -16.07
N TYR A 231 4.83 -5.19 -15.84
CA TYR A 231 3.37 -5.15 -15.97
C TYR A 231 2.71 -4.75 -14.64
N CYS A 232 2.99 -3.54 -14.19
CA CYS A 232 2.35 -2.95 -13.02
C CYS A 232 1.50 -1.74 -13.44
N LYS A 233 0.24 -1.72 -13.04
CA LYS A 233 -0.66 -0.59 -13.29
C LYS A 233 -0.81 0.24 -12.02
N HIS A 234 -0.80 1.56 -12.17
CA HIS A 234 -1.13 2.46 -11.08
C HIS A 234 -2.55 2.16 -10.58
N LYS A 235 -2.70 2.06 -9.27
CA LYS A 235 -3.97 1.95 -8.56
C LYS A 235 -4.08 3.12 -7.59
N SER A 236 -5.13 3.88 -7.72
CA SER A 236 -5.43 4.92 -6.74
C SER A 236 -5.61 4.32 -5.34
N PRO A 237 -5.03 4.94 -4.28
CA PRO A 237 -5.24 4.48 -2.91
C PRO A 237 -6.72 4.46 -2.54
N MET A 238 -7.13 3.49 -1.71
CA MET A 238 -8.53 3.33 -1.31
C MET A 238 -9.10 4.52 -0.55
N CYS A 239 -8.32 5.13 0.32
CA CYS A 239 -8.77 6.14 1.27
C CYS A 239 -8.71 7.56 0.70
N HIS A 240 -9.44 7.86 -0.38
CA HIS A 240 -9.54 9.22 -0.91
C HIS A 240 -10.57 10.11 -0.21
N ARG A 241 -11.53 9.52 0.49
CA ARG A 241 -12.63 10.25 1.10
C ARG A 241 -12.52 10.21 2.62
N PRO A 242 -12.76 11.32 3.33
CA PRO A 242 -12.77 11.34 4.80
C PRO A 242 -13.74 10.33 5.41
N SER A 243 -14.79 9.96 4.67
CA SER A 243 -15.77 8.96 5.10
C SER A 243 -15.27 7.51 5.00
N ILE A 244 -14.10 7.27 4.39
CA ILE A 244 -13.47 5.95 4.32
C ILE A 244 -12.27 5.97 5.25
N ASN A 245 -12.47 5.54 6.49
CA ASN A 245 -11.44 5.56 7.53
C ASN A 245 -11.68 4.42 8.53
N GLN A 246 -10.63 4.03 9.25
CA GLN A 246 -10.69 2.96 10.26
C GLN A 246 -11.22 3.41 11.63
N TYR A 247 -11.45 4.70 11.81
CA TYR A 247 -11.77 5.27 13.13
C TYR A 247 -13.27 5.35 13.42
N THR A 248 -14.12 5.25 12.39
CA THR A 248 -15.57 5.25 12.53
C THR A 248 -16.17 3.91 12.07
N PRO A 249 -17.27 3.42 12.69
CA PRO A 249 -17.94 2.19 12.24
C PRO A 249 -18.31 2.23 10.75
N GLU A 250 -18.84 3.35 10.28
CA GLU A 250 -19.24 3.54 8.88
C GLU A 250 -18.02 3.53 7.94
N GLY A 251 -16.91 4.14 8.39
CA GLY A 251 -15.67 4.15 7.63
C GLY A 251 -15.08 2.75 7.50
N ARG A 252 -15.04 1.98 8.58
CA ARG A 252 -14.61 0.57 8.57
C ARG A 252 -15.49 -0.27 7.65
N ARG A 253 -16.82 -0.14 7.75
CA ARG A 253 -17.75 -0.84 6.86
C ARG A 253 -17.46 -0.56 5.40
N LYS A 254 -17.27 0.71 5.02
CA LYS A 254 -16.91 1.08 3.63
C LYS A 254 -15.58 0.49 3.17
N ILE A 255 -14.58 0.39 4.06
CA ILE A 255 -13.31 -0.29 3.74
C ILE A 255 -13.58 -1.77 3.45
N HIS A 256 -14.34 -2.44 4.30
CA HIS A 256 -14.66 -3.86 4.13
C HIS A 256 -15.50 -4.12 2.87
N ASP A 257 -16.50 -3.29 2.58
CA ASP A 257 -17.32 -3.38 1.36
C ASP A 257 -16.45 -3.23 0.09
N MET A 258 -15.44 -2.37 0.12
CA MET A 258 -14.51 -2.20 -1.00
C MET A 258 -13.54 -3.38 -1.17
N LEU A 259 -13.22 -4.08 -0.10
CA LEU A 259 -12.36 -5.27 -0.12
C LEU A 259 -13.14 -6.52 -0.51
N CYS A 260 -14.43 -6.57 -0.16
CA CYS A 260 -15.33 -7.68 -0.45
C CYS A 260 -15.90 -7.58 -1.86
N LYS A 261 -15.35 -8.30 -2.80
CA LYS A 261 -15.85 -8.34 -4.18
C LYS A 261 -16.72 -9.58 -4.49
N GLU A 262 -16.86 -10.54 -3.60
CA GLU A 262 -17.49 -11.83 -3.88
C GLU A 262 -18.26 -12.36 -2.65
N GLY A 263 -19.57 -12.56 -2.79
CA GLY A 263 -20.46 -13.55 -2.12
C GLY A 263 -20.48 -13.73 -0.59
N TYR A 264 -19.66 -13.03 0.17
CA TYR A 264 -19.60 -13.14 1.64
C TYR A 264 -19.82 -11.78 2.36
N ALA A 265 -20.38 -10.80 1.62
CA ALA A 265 -20.66 -9.47 2.16
C ALA A 265 -21.64 -9.50 3.34
N ASP A 266 -22.63 -10.39 3.30
CA ASP A 266 -23.63 -10.53 4.36
C ASP A 266 -23.00 -11.03 5.66
N VAL A 267 -22.16 -12.06 5.58
CA VAL A 267 -21.42 -12.59 6.74
C VAL A 267 -20.47 -11.53 7.32
N LEU A 268 -19.81 -10.77 6.46
CA LEU A 268 -18.93 -9.69 6.89
C LEU A 268 -19.70 -8.56 7.59
N PHE A 269 -20.87 -8.19 7.06
CA PHE A 269 -21.73 -7.19 7.66
C PHE A 269 -22.20 -7.63 9.05
N GLU A 270 -22.61 -8.89 9.18
CA GLU A 270 -23.04 -9.46 10.45
C GLU A 270 -21.90 -9.55 11.46
N LEU A 271 -20.71 -9.97 11.04
CA LEU A 271 -19.49 -9.97 11.87
C LEU A 271 -19.14 -8.57 12.37
N GLY A 272 -19.26 -7.55 11.50
CA GLY A 272 -19.00 -6.16 11.85
C GLY A 272 -19.99 -5.60 12.88
N ASN A 273 -21.24 -6.07 12.87
CA ASN A 273 -22.27 -5.66 13.80
C ASN A 273 -22.27 -6.44 15.14
N ARG A 274 -21.65 -7.62 15.18
CA ARG A 274 -21.51 -8.45 16.39
C ARG A 274 -20.27 -8.05 17.22
N MET A 275 -20.12 -6.77 17.54
CA MET A 275 -19.10 -6.35 18.49
C MET A 275 -19.59 -6.65 19.91
N SER A 276 -18.98 -7.66 20.54
CA SER A 276 -19.22 -7.92 21.96
C SER A 276 -18.55 -6.82 22.80
N PRO A 277 -19.20 -6.27 23.83
CA PRO A 277 -18.57 -5.33 24.77
C PRO A 277 -17.33 -5.91 25.49
N LEU A 278 -17.19 -7.23 25.49
CA LEU A 278 -16.08 -7.95 26.11
C LEU A 278 -14.86 -8.13 25.20
N GLN A 279 -14.94 -7.77 23.92
CA GLN A 279 -13.85 -7.92 22.95
C GLN A 279 -13.22 -6.58 22.62
N SER A 280 -11.89 -6.55 22.54
CA SER A 280 -11.18 -5.33 22.14
C SER A 280 -11.48 -4.96 20.68
N VAL A 281 -11.44 -3.67 20.37
CA VAL A 281 -11.61 -3.18 18.99
C VAL A 281 -10.59 -3.82 18.06
N GLU A 282 -9.34 -3.98 18.52
CA GLU A 282 -8.26 -4.62 17.76
C GLU A 282 -8.57 -6.08 17.42
N TYR A 283 -9.15 -6.83 18.35
CA TYR A 283 -9.57 -8.21 18.10
C TYR A 283 -10.64 -8.25 17.01
N CYS A 284 -11.65 -7.40 17.08
CA CYS A 284 -12.72 -7.34 16.10
C CYS A 284 -12.21 -6.94 14.71
N ASP A 285 -11.33 -5.95 14.63
CA ASP A 285 -10.74 -5.51 13.37
C ASP A 285 -9.81 -6.58 12.76
N ASN A 286 -9.02 -7.28 13.58
CA ASN A 286 -8.19 -8.40 13.12
C ASN A 286 -9.03 -9.57 12.63
N ARG A 287 -10.12 -9.91 13.31
CA ARG A 287 -11.06 -10.96 12.89
C ARG A 287 -11.66 -10.65 11.52
N LEU A 288 -12.14 -9.42 11.33
CA LEU A 288 -12.68 -8.97 10.05
C LEU A 288 -11.61 -8.96 8.94
N ALA A 289 -10.42 -8.46 9.25
CA ALA A 289 -9.32 -8.43 8.29
C ALA A 289 -8.89 -9.83 7.82
N ARG A 290 -8.81 -10.80 8.73
CA ARG A 290 -8.49 -12.20 8.40
C ARG A 290 -9.59 -12.86 7.58
N PHE A 291 -10.86 -12.64 7.95
CA PHE A 291 -11.99 -13.15 7.19
C PHE A 291 -12.00 -12.62 5.74
N VAL A 292 -11.72 -11.33 5.56
CA VAL A 292 -11.59 -10.73 4.21
C VAL A 292 -10.38 -11.30 3.46
N ALA A 293 -9.23 -11.45 4.13
CA ALA A 293 -8.01 -12.00 3.53
C ALA A 293 -8.22 -13.44 3.03
N SER A 294 -8.93 -14.26 3.79
CA SER A 294 -9.29 -15.63 3.43
C SER A 294 -10.46 -15.71 2.43
N LYS A 295 -11.02 -14.55 2.03
CA LYS A 295 -12.22 -14.44 1.17
C LYS A 295 -13.43 -15.19 1.73
N GLY A 296 -13.60 -15.15 3.03
CA GLY A 296 -14.67 -15.82 3.74
C GLY A 296 -14.60 -17.35 3.74
N LYS A 297 -13.43 -17.92 3.43
CA LYS A 297 -13.24 -19.37 3.37
C LYS A 297 -12.28 -19.85 4.45
N CYS A 298 -12.55 -21.03 4.97
CA CYS A 298 -11.61 -21.73 5.85
C CYS A 298 -10.31 -22.06 5.09
N GLU A 299 -9.17 -21.66 5.62
CA GLU A 299 -7.86 -21.90 4.98
C GLU A 299 -7.52 -23.40 4.86
N ILE A 300 -8.06 -24.23 5.75
CA ILE A 300 -7.81 -25.69 5.78
C ILE A 300 -8.78 -26.42 4.85
N THR A 301 -10.08 -26.15 4.96
CA THR A 301 -11.12 -26.91 4.25
C THR A 301 -11.60 -26.27 2.96
N GLY A 302 -11.31 -24.99 2.72
CA GLY A 302 -11.78 -24.22 1.57
C GLY A 302 -13.29 -23.92 1.58
N LYS A 303 -14.04 -24.35 2.62
CA LYS A 303 -15.48 -24.11 2.75
C LYS A 303 -15.73 -22.64 3.12
N LEU A 304 -16.86 -22.09 2.65
CA LEU A 304 -17.33 -20.78 3.11
C LEU A 304 -17.65 -20.86 4.60
N LEU A 305 -17.18 -19.86 5.34
CA LEU A 305 -17.39 -19.74 6.78
C LEU A 305 -18.70 -18.98 7.06
N SER A 306 -19.49 -19.49 8.00
CA SER A 306 -20.60 -18.76 8.60
C SER A 306 -20.11 -17.85 9.73
N VAL A 307 -20.96 -16.92 10.17
CA VAL A 307 -20.64 -15.95 11.24
C VAL A 307 -20.16 -16.60 12.54
N ASN A 308 -20.69 -17.79 12.86
CA ASN A 308 -20.36 -18.51 14.10
C ASN A 308 -19.06 -19.31 14.02
N GLU A 309 -18.50 -19.48 12.83
CA GLU A 309 -17.24 -20.22 12.58
C GLU A 309 -16.03 -19.31 12.46
N VAL A 310 -16.23 -17.99 12.54
CA VAL A 310 -15.14 -17.00 12.47
C VAL A 310 -14.76 -16.56 13.88
N HIS A 311 -13.59 -17.01 14.34
CA HIS A 311 -13.04 -16.68 15.66
C HIS A 311 -11.88 -15.69 15.57
#